data_8cc43759e6152c0685d727824148cd24
#
_entry.id   8cc43759e6152c0685d727824148cd24
#
_cell.length_a   1.000
_cell.length_b   1.000
_cell.length_c   1.000
_cell.angle_alpha   90.00
_cell.angle_beta   90.00
_cell.angle_gamma   90.00
#
_symmetry.space_group_name_H-M   'P 1'
#
loop_
_entity.id
_entity.type
_entity.pdbx_description
1 polymer ?
#
loop_
_entity_poly.entity_id
_entity_poly.type
_entity_poly.pdbx_seq_one_letter_code
_entity_poly.pdbx_strand_id
1 'polypeptide(L)' 'MVESEEARNRAEAAFKRKEEARAEGLKAKEDYESGQRAMREKTARLRALRLARDQAKK' A
#
# COMPACT_ATOMS: atom_id res chain seq x y z
N MET A 1 -8.85 -28.05 -32.47
CA MET A 1 -9.44 -28.23 -31.14
C MET A 1 -8.40 -28.16 -30.04
N VAL A 2 -7.24 -28.77 -30.26
CA VAL A 2 -6.13 -28.64 -29.32
C VAL A 2 -5.67 -27.17 -29.19
N GLU A 3 -5.72 -26.44 -30.30
CA GLU A 3 -5.37 -25.04 -30.37
C GLU A 3 -6.27 -24.16 -29.49
N SER A 4 -7.57 -24.47 -29.38
CA SER A 4 -8.48 -23.69 -28.57
C SER A 4 -8.27 -23.90 -27.07
N GLU A 5 -7.82 -25.08 -26.66
CA GLU A 5 -7.47 -25.35 -25.27
C GLU A 5 -6.21 -24.59 -24.87
N GLU A 6 -5.19 -24.60 -25.74
CA GLU A 6 -3.97 -23.86 -25.51
C GLU A 6 -4.23 -22.35 -25.44
N ALA A 7 -5.06 -21.84 -26.34
CA ALA A 7 -5.44 -20.44 -26.37
C ALA A 7 -6.19 -20.05 -25.09
N ARG A 8 -7.09 -20.89 -24.60
CA ARG A 8 -7.83 -20.69 -23.37
C ARG A 8 -6.88 -20.68 -22.17
N ASN A 9 -5.96 -21.64 -22.12
CA ASN A 9 -5.00 -21.73 -21.03
C ASN A 9 -4.10 -20.50 -20.97
N ARG A 10 -3.67 -19.99 -22.12
CA ARG A 10 -2.87 -18.78 -22.21
C ARG A 10 -3.66 -17.57 -21.73
N ALA A 11 -4.91 -17.49 -22.13
CA ALA A 11 -5.79 -16.39 -21.73
C ALA A 11 -6.02 -16.39 -20.21
N GLU A 12 -6.26 -17.57 -19.64
CA GLU A 12 -6.45 -17.71 -18.20
C GLU A 12 -5.18 -17.35 -17.44
N ALA A 13 -4.03 -17.80 -17.91
CA ALA A 13 -2.75 -17.47 -17.28
C ALA A 13 -2.48 -15.97 -17.33
N ALA A 14 -2.76 -15.33 -18.47
CA ALA A 14 -2.59 -13.89 -18.62
C ALA A 14 -3.54 -13.12 -17.71
N PHE A 15 -4.78 -13.58 -17.59
CA PHE A 15 -5.77 -12.99 -16.69
C PHE A 15 -5.31 -13.09 -15.24
N LYS A 16 -4.83 -14.26 -14.82
CA LYS A 16 -4.32 -14.47 -13.47
C LYS A 16 -3.16 -13.53 -13.14
N ARG A 17 -2.23 -13.39 -14.08
CA ARG A 17 -1.09 -12.48 -13.88
C ARG A 17 -1.54 -11.05 -13.69
N LYS A 18 -2.51 -10.60 -14.47
CA LYS A 18 -3.04 -9.24 -14.34
C LYS A 18 -3.74 -9.04 -13.02
N GLU A 19 -4.51 -10.04 -12.58
CA GLU A 19 -5.19 -9.97 -11.28
C GLU A 19 -4.20 -9.92 -10.12
N GLU A 20 -3.16 -10.75 -10.17
CA GLU A 20 -2.12 -10.77 -9.16
C GLU A 20 -1.35 -9.46 -9.11
N ALA A 21 -1.00 -8.92 -10.28
CA ALA A 21 -0.30 -7.65 -10.38
C ALA A 21 -1.16 -6.51 -9.84
N ARG A 22 -2.46 -6.53 -10.11
CA ARG A 22 -3.40 -5.54 -9.59
C ARG A 22 -3.49 -5.62 -8.07
N ALA A 23 -3.62 -6.83 -7.55
CA ALA A 23 -3.71 -7.05 -6.10
C ALA A 23 -2.43 -6.59 -5.39
N GLU A 24 -1.27 -6.90 -5.96
CA GLU A 24 0.01 -6.45 -5.41
C GLU A 24 0.14 -4.94 -5.45
N GLY A 25 -0.31 -4.31 -6.54
CA GLY A 25 -0.30 -2.86 -6.66
C GLY A 25 -1.18 -2.18 -5.63
N LEU A 26 -2.37 -2.71 -5.38
CA LEU A 26 -3.28 -2.19 -4.35
C LEU A 26 -2.67 -2.34 -2.97
N LYS A 27 -2.08 -3.49 -2.68
CA LYS A 27 -1.44 -3.74 -1.39
C LYS A 27 -0.27 -2.78 -1.17
N ALA A 28 0.56 -2.60 -2.18
CA ALA A 28 1.70 -1.66 -2.10
C ALA A 28 1.22 -0.23 -1.84
N LYS A 29 0.12 0.17 -2.49
CA LYS A 29 -0.47 1.49 -2.28
C LYS A 29 -1.00 1.65 -0.86
N GLU A 30 -1.71 0.64 -0.36
CA GLU A 30 -2.22 0.66 1.01
C GLU A 30 -1.11 0.71 2.04
N ASP A 31 -0.05 -0.07 1.84
CA ASP A 31 1.12 -0.09 2.73
C ASP A 31 1.80 1.27 2.73
N TYR A 32 1.93 1.90 1.57
CA TYR A 32 2.52 3.24 1.45
C TYR A 32 1.68 4.27 2.19
N GLU A 33 0.37 4.28 1.97
CA GLU A 33 -0.54 5.22 2.63
C GLU A 33 -0.57 5.04 4.14
N SER A 34 -0.56 3.79 4.59
CA SER A 34 -0.51 3.45 6.02
C SER A 34 0.79 3.95 6.64
N GLY A 35 1.92 3.76 5.96
CA GLY A 35 3.22 4.26 6.41
C GLY A 35 3.24 5.78 6.51
N GLN A 36 2.65 6.46 5.55
CA GLN A 36 2.58 7.93 5.55
C GLN A 36 1.71 8.44 6.70
N ARG A 37 0.60 7.78 6.98
CA ARG A 37 -0.25 8.15 8.13
C ARG A 37 0.47 7.96 9.44
N ALA A 38 1.15 6.83 9.61
CA ALA A 38 1.92 6.56 10.83
C ALA A 38 3.00 7.61 11.04
N MET A 39 3.67 8.01 9.97
CA MET A 39 4.69 9.05 10.01
C MET A 39 4.11 10.40 10.45
N ARG A 40 2.97 10.77 9.88
CA ARG A 40 2.29 12.04 10.23
C ARG A 40 1.82 12.04 11.68
N GLU A 41 1.29 10.93 12.16
CA GLU A 41 0.86 10.80 13.55
C GLU A 41 2.04 10.92 14.50
N LYS A 42 3.15 10.28 14.16
CA LYS A 42 4.38 10.37 14.96
C LYS A 42 4.88 11.81 15.01
N THR A 43 4.92 12.49 13.87
CA THR A 43 5.36 13.87 13.78
C THR A 43 4.46 14.78 14.60
N ALA A 44 3.13 14.59 14.51
CA ALA A 44 2.18 15.38 15.29
C ALA A 44 2.37 15.20 16.78
N ARG A 45 2.59 13.95 17.22
CA ARG A 45 2.84 13.67 18.64
C ARG A 45 4.12 14.33 19.12
N LEU A 46 5.19 14.25 18.34
CA LEU A 46 6.47 14.86 18.70
C LEU A 46 6.36 16.37 18.78
N ARG A 47 5.62 16.99 17.87
CA ARG A 47 5.38 18.44 17.91
C ARG A 47 4.59 18.84 19.14
N ALA A 48 3.55 18.06 19.48
CA ALA A 48 2.75 18.33 20.67
C ALA A 48 3.58 18.21 21.94
N LEU A 49 4.45 17.21 22.03
CA LEU A 49 5.34 17.01 23.18
C LEU A 49 6.32 18.17 23.32
N ARG A 50 6.89 18.64 22.22
CA ARG A 50 7.83 19.76 22.22
C ARG A 50 7.14 21.03 22.68
N LEU A 51 5.94 21.28 22.17
CA LEU A 51 5.17 22.46 22.54
C LEU A 51 4.81 22.45 24.02
N ALA A 52 4.35 21.30 24.53
CA ALA A 52 4.03 21.16 25.95
C ALA A 52 5.26 21.37 26.82
N ARG A 53 6.42 20.85 26.42
CA ARG A 53 7.67 21.04 27.13
C ARG A 53 8.09 22.50 27.14
N ASP A 54 7.99 23.17 26.00
CA ASP A 54 8.37 24.59 25.91
C ASP A 54 7.46 25.48 26.75
N GLN A 55 6.16 25.17 26.81
CA GLN A 55 5.21 25.88 27.64
C GLN A 55 5.49 25.66 29.15
N ALA A 56 5.87 24.45 29.51
CA ALA A 56 6.20 24.11 30.89
C ALA A 56 7.44 24.85 31.39
N LYS A 57 8.35 25.23 30.52
CA LYS A 57 9.58 25.93 30.88
C LYS A 57 9.38 27.41 31.21
N LYS A 58 8.21 27.95 30.90
CA LYS A 58 7.88 29.32 31.26
C LYS A 58 7.50 29.39 32.71
#